data_d826f670688a9bf0c0dcf6dc0d3d023e
#
_entry.id   d826f670688a9bf0c0dcf6dc0d3d023e
#
_cell.length_a   1.000
_cell.length_b   1.000
_cell.length_c   1.000
_cell.angle_alpha   90.00
_cell.angle_beta   90.00
_cell.angle_gamma   90.00
#
_symmetry.space_group_name_H-M   'P 1'
#
loop_
_entity.id
_entity.type
_entity.pdbx_description
1 polymer ?
#
loop_
_entity_poly.entity_id
_entity_poly.type
_entity_poly.pdbx_seq_one_letter_code
_entity_poly.pdbx_strand_id
1 'polypeptide(L)'
;MQRVVSPEHLFFEAKREPVFITGSEAVREAIKRANVDMAISYPITPQSESMHLVGDIYKEGYIREYFRGENEFAVMSAVAGAAMGGVRIFTATGGPGTLRAFELFSTWSGARLPIVCAFMTRGVNSPLTIQPDTIEMSYLLDTGIIMLHAENAQDLHDFLLKAYPIAEQTEVHIPVGVFADGFFVTHTRETIQVAPVDMKLPPYNPYTAPVPVMDMENVPIRQMRDPFVMKSNFVSYAAHASWQQEVMAAAERARPFISKYLGGLVEVENPDAEVMIVTSGTAVSISRDRGR
;
A
#
# COMPACT_ATOMS: atom_id res chain seq x y z
N MET A 1 -14.26 -23.93 4.64
CA MET A 1 -13.47 -24.26 3.45
C MET A 1 -12.00 -24.16 3.79
N GLN A 2 -11.20 -25.19 3.55
CA GLN A 2 -9.74 -25.07 3.71
C GLN A 2 -9.21 -24.14 2.62
N ARG A 3 -8.62 -23.02 3.03
CA ARG A 3 -8.05 -22.04 2.09
C ARG A 3 -6.69 -22.52 1.63
N VAL A 4 -6.50 -22.70 0.34
CA VAL A 4 -5.25 -23.17 -0.22
C VAL A 4 -4.30 -21.97 -0.36
N VAL A 5 -3.22 -21.99 0.40
CA VAL A 5 -2.10 -21.06 0.20
C VAL A 5 -1.35 -21.49 -1.05
N SER A 6 -1.38 -20.69 -2.08
CA SER A 6 -0.69 -20.96 -3.34
C SER A 6 0.71 -20.35 -3.31
N PRO A 7 1.74 -21.01 -3.85
CA PRO A 7 3.01 -20.37 -4.16
C PRO A 7 2.76 -19.07 -4.95
N GLU A 8 3.54 -18.02 -4.69
CA GLU A 8 3.34 -16.69 -5.25
C GLU A 8 3.20 -16.67 -6.77
N HIS A 9 4.07 -17.39 -7.49
CA HIS A 9 4.02 -17.48 -8.95
C HIS A 9 2.71 -18.11 -9.46
N LEU A 10 2.19 -19.14 -8.79
CA LEU A 10 0.92 -19.77 -9.16
C LEU A 10 -0.27 -18.85 -8.91
N PHE A 11 -0.18 -17.99 -7.88
CA PHE A 11 -1.22 -17.01 -7.60
C PHE A 11 -1.35 -15.97 -8.72
N PHE A 12 -0.23 -15.42 -9.20
CA PHE A 12 -0.27 -14.38 -10.24
C PHE A 12 -0.51 -14.95 -11.65
N GLU A 13 -0.21 -16.24 -11.89
CA GLU A 13 -0.47 -16.95 -13.15
C GLU A 13 -1.85 -17.61 -13.20
N ALA A 14 -2.62 -17.58 -12.12
CA ALA A 14 -3.93 -18.21 -12.05
C ALA A 14 -4.90 -17.64 -13.09
N LYS A 15 -5.76 -18.50 -13.63
CA LYS A 15 -6.85 -18.05 -14.50
C LYS A 15 -7.78 -17.14 -13.71
N ARG A 16 -7.96 -15.93 -14.18
CA ARG A 16 -8.83 -14.91 -13.59
C ARG A 16 -10.23 -14.96 -14.16
N GLU A 17 -11.19 -14.45 -13.40
CA GLU A 17 -12.59 -14.37 -13.79
C GLU A 17 -13.04 -12.89 -13.83
N PRO A 18 -13.86 -12.51 -14.85
CA PRO A 18 -14.36 -11.16 -14.95
C PRO A 18 -15.45 -10.90 -13.91
N VAL A 19 -15.36 -9.76 -13.22
CA VAL A 19 -16.40 -9.25 -12.30
C VAL A 19 -16.65 -7.77 -12.58
N PHE A 20 -17.95 -7.36 -12.53
CA PHE A 20 -18.35 -5.97 -12.76
C PHE A 20 -18.59 -5.27 -11.43
N ILE A 21 -17.60 -4.53 -10.95
CA ILE A 21 -17.55 -3.97 -9.59
C ILE A 21 -16.99 -2.54 -9.57
N THR A 22 -17.16 -1.86 -8.43
CA THR A 22 -16.53 -0.56 -8.17
C THR A 22 -15.07 -0.74 -7.74
N GLY A 23 -14.29 0.35 -7.79
CA GLY A 23 -12.92 0.32 -7.24
C GLY A 23 -12.88 0.04 -5.74
N SER A 24 -13.88 0.50 -4.97
CA SER A 24 -14.01 0.13 -3.55
C SER A 24 -14.25 -1.37 -3.36
N GLU A 25 -15.06 -1.99 -4.20
CA GLU A 25 -15.25 -3.45 -4.23
C GLU A 25 -13.97 -4.17 -4.72
N ALA A 26 -13.19 -3.55 -5.63
CA ALA A 26 -11.91 -4.09 -6.09
C ALA A 26 -10.87 -4.14 -4.95
N VAL A 27 -10.84 -3.14 -4.06
CA VAL A 27 -10.05 -3.20 -2.81
C VAL A 27 -10.46 -4.40 -1.96
N ARG A 28 -11.76 -4.59 -1.73
CA ARG A 28 -12.29 -5.75 -0.99
C ARG A 28 -11.79 -7.06 -1.59
N GLU A 29 -11.89 -7.22 -2.91
CA GLU A 29 -11.47 -8.44 -3.60
C GLU A 29 -9.95 -8.66 -3.54
N ALA A 30 -9.16 -7.60 -3.59
CA ALA A 30 -7.71 -7.67 -3.38
C ALA A 30 -7.37 -8.13 -1.95
N ILE A 31 -7.97 -7.52 -0.94
CA ILE A 31 -7.67 -7.82 0.47
C ILE A 31 -8.15 -9.22 0.88
N LYS A 32 -9.24 -9.73 0.32
CA LYS A 32 -9.65 -11.13 0.48
C LYS A 32 -8.55 -12.11 0.10
N ARG A 33 -7.73 -11.78 -0.90
CA ARG A 33 -6.69 -12.63 -1.48
C ARG A 33 -5.28 -12.32 -0.97
N ALA A 34 -5.08 -11.14 -0.40
CA ALA A 34 -3.78 -10.71 0.10
C ALA A 34 -3.30 -11.46 1.35
N ASN A 35 -4.15 -12.27 1.97
CA ASN A 35 -3.85 -12.99 3.21
C ASN A 35 -3.42 -12.05 4.34
N VAL A 36 -4.16 -10.96 4.51
CA VAL A 36 -3.96 -9.94 5.54
C VAL A 36 -4.38 -10.50 6.91
N ASP A 37 -3.56 -10.27 7.92
CA ASP A 37 -3.87 -10.66 9.29
C ASP A 37 -4.79 -9.64 9.98
N MET A 38 -4.50 -8.35 9.79
CA MET A 38 -5.21 -7.25 10.45
C MET A 38 -5.48 -6.09 9.50
N ALA A 39 -6.65 -5.46 9.65
CA ALA A 39 -6.94 -4.19 9.01
C ALA A 39 -7.35 -3.14 10.06
N ILE A 40 -6.84 -1.92 9.92
CA ILE A 40 -7.15 -0.81 10.82
C ILE A 40 -7.60 0.38 10.00
N SER A 41 -8.67 1.06 10.43
CA SER A 41 -9.21 2.20 9.68
C SER A 41 -9.80 3.31 10.56
N TYR A 42 -9.87 4.49 9.95
CA TYR A 42 -10.72 5.59 10.36
C TYR A 42 -11.48 6.11 9.13
N PRO A 43 -12.79 6.33 9.20
CA PRO A 43 -13.59 6.68 8.02
C PRO A 43 -13.29 8.09 7.52
N ILE A 44 -12.91 8.19 6.25
CA ILE A 44 -12.78 9.45 5.52
C ILE A 44 -13.23 9.25 4.06
N THR A 45 -14.05 10.17 3.52
CA THR A 45 -14.49 10.11 2.13
C THR A 45 -13.32 10.38 1.18
N PRO A 46 -13.12 9.61 0.08
CA PRO A 46 -13.96 8.51 -0.41
C PRO A 46 -13.57 7.09 0.07
N GLN A 47 -12.56 6.98 0.93
CA GLN A 47 -12.02 5.71 1.43
C GLN A 47 -13.02 4.90 2.29
N SER A 48 -14.00 5.55 2.93
CA SER A 48 -14.90 4.91 3.90
C SER A 48 -15.60 3.68 3.35
N GLU A 49 -16.04 3.72 2.08
CA GLU A 49 -16.73 2.58 1.45
C GLU A 49 -15.81 1.36 1.37
N SER A 50 -14.56 1.55 0.90
CA SER A 50 -13.58 0.47 0.81
C SER A 50 -13.35 -0.20 2.17
N MET A 51 -13.23 0.58 3.24
CA MET A 51 -12.98 0.03 4.58
C MET A 51 -14.23 -0.57 5.24
N HIS A 52 -15.43 -0.13 4.87
CA HIS A 52 -16.66 -0.83 5.26
C HIS A 52 -16.69 -2.23 4.64
N LEU A 53 -16.40 -2.34 3.35
CA LEU A 53 -16.31 -3.63 2.64
C LEU A 53 -15.20 -4.54 3.20
N VAL A 54 -14.06 -3.97 3.63
CA VAL A 54 -13.01 -4.71 4.35
C VAL A 54 -13.50 -5.18 5.72
N GLY A 55 -14.30 -4.38 6.43
CA GLY A 55 -14.97 -4.79 7.65
C GLY A 55 -15.96 -5.96 7.46
N ASP A 56 -16.61 -6.04 6.30
CA ASP A 56 -17.50 -7.16 6.00
C ASP A 56 -16.71 -8.45 5.74
N ILE A 57 -15.59 -8.41 5.04
CA ILE A 57 -14.75 -9.60 4.86
C ILE A 57 -14.08 -10.06 6.16
N TYR A 58 -13.91 -9.19 7.14
CA TYR A 58 -13.56 -9.61 8.50
C TYR A 58 -14.67 -10.48 9.12
N LYS A 59 -15.93 -10.07 9.02
CA LYS A 59 -17.08 -10.88 9.49
C LYS A 59 -17.19 -12.21 8.75
N GLU A 60 -16.81 -12.24 7.46
CA GLU A 60 -16.71 -13.45 6.64
C GLU A 60 -15.48 -14.33 7.02
N GLY A 61 -14.60 -13.87 7.92
CA GLY A 61 -13.43 -14.58 8.40
C GLY A 61 -12.25 -14.61 7.43
N TYR A 62 -12.12 -13.64 6.51
CA TYR A 62 -10.97 -13.51 5.63
C TYR A 62 -9.80 -12.79 6.31
N ILE A 63 -10.07 -11.94 7.28
CA ILE A 63 -9.09 -11.20 8.09
C ILE A 63 -9.28 -11.65 9.54
N ARG A 64 -8.20 -11.75 10.32
CA ARG A 64 -8.27 -12.19 11.72
C ARG A 64 -8.77 -11.09 12.64
N GLU A 65 -8.31 -9.85 12.41
CA GLU A 65 -8.62 -8.70 13.26
C GLU A 65 -8.98 -7.48 12.40
N TYR A 66 -10.00 -6.76 12.86
CA TYR A 66 -10.41 -5.48 12.27
C TYR A 66 -10.66 -4.47 13.37
N PHE A 67 -9.93 -3.37 13.33
CA PHE A 67 -9.99 -2.33 14.36
C PHE A 67 -10.33 -0.96 13.75
N ARG A 68 -11.12 -0.17 14.46
CA ARG A 68 -11.39 1.23 14.13
C ARG A 68 -10.73 2.13 15.16
N GLY A 69 -9.86 3.03 14.69
CA GLY A 69 -9.24 4.04 15.52
C GLY A 69 -10.11 5.28 15.69
N GLU A 70 -9.66 6.19 16.54
CA GLU A 70 -10.36 7.44 16.85
C GLU A 70 -10.08 8.56 15.84
N ASN A 71 -8.96 8.47 15.13
CA ASN A 71 -8.53 9.39 14.08
C ASN A 71 -7.39 8.76 13.28
N GLU A 72 -7.00 9.42 12.17
CA GLU A 72 -6.00 8.89 11.25
C GLU A 72 -4.62 8.72 11.90
N PHE A 73 -4.20 9.65 12.76
CA PHE A 73 -2.93 9.54 13.47
C PHE A 73 -2.90 8.30 14.39
N ALA A 74 -3.97 8.07 15.16
CA ALA A 74 -4.08 6.90 16.01
C ALA A 74 -4.11 5.60 15.19
N VAL A 75 -4.81 5.59 14.05
CA VAL A 75 -4.83 4.45 13.11
C VAL A 75 -3.42 4.15 12.61
N MET A 76 -2.72 5.14 12.05
CA MET A 76 -1.41 4.91 11.44
C MET A 76 -0.33 4.56 12.50
N SER A 77 -0.50 5.02 13.75
CA SER A 77 0.32 4.58 14.89
C SER A 77 0.07 3.11 15.24
N ALA A 78 -1.20 2.69 15.29
CA ALA A 78 -1.57 1.30 15.55
C ALA A 78 -1.11 0.37 14.41
N VAL A 79 -1.18 0.83 13.16
CA VAL A 79 -0.63 0.13 11.98
C VAL A 79 0.87 -0.11 12.13
N ALA A 80 1.62 0.93 12.56
CA ALA A 80 3.05 0.78 12.84
C ALA A 80 3.31 -0.28 13.92
N GLY A 81 2.59 -0.20 15.04
CA GLY A 81 2.71 -1.17 16.14
C GLY A 81 2.43 -2.61 15.72
N ALA A 82 1.37 -2.84 14.96
CA ALA A 82 1.04 -4.17 14.43
C ALA A 82 2.12 -4.69 13.47
N ALA A 83 2.60 -3.85 12.55
CA ALA A 83 3.67 -4.22 11.62
C ALA A 83 4.99 -4.52 12.34
N MET A 84 5.31 -3.80 13.43
CA MET A 84 6.46 -4.09 14.29
C MET A 84 6.35 -5.45 14.96
N GLY A 85 5.13 -5.90 15.27
CA GLY A 85 4.84 -7.24 15.77
C GLY A 85 4.88 -8.34 14.70
N GLY A 86 5.19 -8.00 13.44
CA GLY A 86 5.30 -8.98 12.35
C GLY A 86 3.96 -9.37 11.73
N VAL A 87 2.94 -8.55 11.86
CA VAL A 87 1.61 -8.77 11.30
C VAL A 87 1.54 -8.21 9.88
N ARG A 88 0.99 -8.96 8.93
CA ARG A 88 0.63 -8.41 7.61
C ARG A 88 -0.62 -7.55 7.76
N ILE A 89 -0.46 -6.26 7.55
CA ILE A 89 -1.49 -5.28 7.83
C ILE A 89 -1.97 -4.56 6.57
N PHE A 90 -3.24 -4.18 6.57
CA PHE A 90 -3.84 -3.28 5.59
C PHE A 90 -4.45 -2.06 6.27
N THR A 91 -4.29 -0.93 5.64
CA THR A 91 -4.99 0.31 6.01
C THR A 91 -5.28 1.15 4.76
N ALA A 92 -6.18 2.12 4.92
CA ALA A 92 -6.47 3.07 3.86
C ALA A 92 -6.81 4.44 4.46
N THR A 93 -6.51 5.49 3.69
CA THR A 93 -6.83 6.88 4.03
C THR A 93 -6.98 7.71 2.75
N GLY A 94 -7.08 9.02 2.85
CA GLY A 94 -7.08 9.94 1.72
C GLY A 94 -7.33 11.38 2.15
N GLY A 95 -6.95 12.34 1.30
CA GLY A 95 -7.16 13.76 1.51
C GLY A 95 -6.58 14.29 2.82
N PRO A 96 -7.39 15.02 3.62
CA PRO A 96 -6.94 15.57 4.89
C PRO A 96 -6.46 14.51 5.88
N GLY A 97 -6.95 13.26 5.80
CA GLY A 97 -6.52 12.17 6.66
C GLY A 97 -5.06 11.78 6.43
N THR A 98 -4.60 11.85 5.19
CA THR A 98 -3.19 11.66 4.84
C THR A 98 -2.32 12.70 5.54
N LEU A 99 -2.69 13.97 5.50
CA LEU A 99 -1.92 15.02 6.14
C LEU A 99 -1.97 14.94 7.68
N ARG A 100 -3.10 14.54 8.25
CA ARG A 100 -3.24 14.38 9.70
C ARG A 100 -2.31 13.32 10.27
N ALA A 101 -1.98 12.30 9.48
CA ALA A 101 -1.10 11.21 9.87
C ALA A 101 0.32 11.31 9.26
N PHE A 102 0.66 12.43 8.64
CA PHE A 102 1.86 12.60 7.83
C PHE A 102 3.16 12.12 8.50
N GLU A 103 3.36 12.44 9.78
CA GLU A 103 4.52 12.03 10.58
C GLU A 103 4.74 10.51 10.57
N LEU A 104 3.66 9.74 10.58
CA LEU A 104 3.73 8.28 10.69
C LEU A 104 4.27 7.63 9.41
N PHE A 105 4.08 8.22 8.25
CA PHE A 105 4.56 7.67 7.00
C PHE A 105 6.09 7.64 6.94
N SER A 106 6.75 8.70 7.41
CA SER A 106 8.21 8.71 7.58
C SER A 106 8.67 7.71 8.66
N THR A 107 7.90 7.56 9.73
CA THR A 107 8.15 6.55 10.77
C THR A 107 8.08 5.13 10.21
N TRP A 108 7.10 4.83 9.35
CA TRP A 108 6.98 3.51 8.74
C TRP A 108 8.19 3.15 7.88
N SER A 109 8.63 4.07 7.04
CA SER A 109 9.81 3.88 6.18
C SER A 109 11.07 3.71 7.01
N GLY A 110 11.23 4.55 8.02
CA GLY A 110 12.39 4.52 8.90
C GLY A 110 12.48 3.29 9.77
N ALA A 111 11.37 2.79 10.25
CA ALA A 111 11.32 1.55 10.99
C ALA A 111 11.37 0.31 10.06
N ARG A 112 11.47 0.51 8.74
CA ARG A 112 11.50 -0.58 7.76
C ARG A 112 10.30 -1.50 7.93
N LEU A 113 9.08 -0.92 7.87
CA LEU A 113 7.80 -1.63 8.02
C LEU A 113 7.18 -1.91 6.65
N PRO A 114 6.94 -3.19 6.27
CA PRO A 114 6.38 -3.54 4.97
C PRO A 114 4.85 -3.37 4.95
N ILE A 115 4.41 -2.15 5.19
CA ILE A 115 2.99 -1.80 5.27
C ILE A 115 2.44 -1.54 3.87
N VAL A 116 1.26 -2.04 3.57
CA VAL A 116 0.49 -1.67 2.38
C VAL A 116 -0.66 -0.75 2.79
N CYS A 117 -0.68 0.45 2.20
CA CYS A 117 -1.71 1.46 2.44
C CYS A 117 -2.35 1.89 1.13
N ALA A 118 -3.68 1.90 1.08
CA ALA A 118 -4.41 2.49 -0.04
C ALA A 118 -4.71 3.97 0.24
N PHE A 119 -4.42 4.83 -0.72
CA PHE A 119 -4.71 6.27 -0.67
C PHE A 119 -5.77 6.60 -1.71
N MET A 120 -6.99 6.90 -1.23
CA MET A 120 -8.08 7.35 -2.09
C MET A 120 -8.01 8.87 -2.18
N THR A 121 -7.32 9.36 -3.22
CA THR A 121 -6.91 10.76 -3.31
C THR A 121 -8.08 11.72 -3.52
N ARG A 122 -8.03 12.87 -2.89
CA ARG A 122 -8.99 13.96 -3.06
C ARG A 122 -8.37 15.29 -2.65
N GLY A 123 -9.06 16.40 -2.95
CA GLY A 123 -8.65 17.72 -2.47
C GLY A 123 -8.49 17.76 -0.95
N VAL A 124 -7.38 18.32 -0.49
CA VAL A 124 -6.97 18.26 0.92
C VAL A 124 -7.79 19.23 1.78
N ASN A 125 -7.91 20.47 1.33
CA ASN A 125 -8.62 21.52 2.08
C ASN A 125 -9.07 22.65 1.14
N SER A 126 -9.21 23.86 1.66
CA SER A 126 -9.83 25.01 1.02
C SER A 126 -9.28 25.37 -0.37
N PRO A 127 -10.16 25.47 -1.40
CA PRO A 127 -11.59 25.16 -1.33
C PRO A 127 -11.83 23.66 -1.15
N LEU A 128 -12.75 23.32 -0.24
CA LEU A 128 -13.06 21.92 0.06
C LEU A 128 -13.66 21.24 -1.17
N THR A 129 -13.05 20.15 -1.57
CA THR A 129 -13.59 19.27 -2.61
C THR A 129 -13.34 17.81 -2.24
N ILE A 130 -14.26 16.95 -2.68
CA ILE A 130 -14.11 15.49 -2.56
C ILE A 130 -13.68 14.87 -3.90
N GLN A 131 -13.48 15.70 -4.93
CA GLN A 131 -12.97 15.27 -6.22
C GLN A 131 -11.49 14.92 -6.14
N PRO A 132 -10.99 14.04 -7.02
CA PRO A 132 -9.60 13.59 -7.02
C PRO A 132 -8.62 14.76 -7.14
N ASP A 133 -7.51 14.61 -6.46
CA ASP A 133 -6.40 15.53 -6.49
C ASP A 133 -5.12 14.73 -6.15
N THR A 134 -4.02 15.08 -6.78
CA THR A 134 -2.72 14.41 -6.59
C THR A 134 -1.82 15.12 -5.57
N ILE A 135 -2.30 16.20 -4.94
CA ILE A 135 -1.49 17.00 -4.02
C ILE A 135 -0.96 16.19 -2.83
N GLU A 136 -1.75 15.23 -2.31
CA GLU A 136 -1.30 14.37 -1.22
C GLU A 136 -0.10 13.49 -1.62
N MET A 137 0.02 13.08 -2.88
CA MET A 137 1.20 12.37 -3.37
C MET A 137 2.45 13.26 -3.28
N SER A 138 2.31 14.54 -3.64
CA SER A 138 3.41 15.50 -3.56
C SER A 138 3.92 15.68 -2.13
N TYR A 139 3.05 15.67 -1.12
CA TYR A 139 3.45 15.71 0.28
C TYR A 139 4.20 14.46 0.75
N LEU A 140 3.98 13.32 0.11
CA LEU A 140 4.58 12.05 0.52
C LEU A 140 5.91 11.73 -0.17
N LEU A 141 6.38 12.55 -1.13
CA LEU A 141 7.59 12.28 -1.93
C LEU A 141 8.83 11.97 -1.09
N ASP A 142 9.03 12.68 0.02
CA ASP A 142 10.22 12.55 0.87
C ASP A 142 10.02 11.61 2.07
N THR A 143 8.88 10.91 2.15
CA THR A 143 8.59 10.01 3.29
C THR A 143 9.24 8.64 3.18
N GLY A 144 9.75 8.27 2.01
CA GLY A 144 10.33 6.94 1.75
C GLY A 144 9.32 5.84 1.45
N ILE A 145 8.06 6.20 1.22
CA ILE A 145 7.03 5.25 0.75
C ILE A 145 7.21 5.03 -0.76
N ILE A 146 7.17 3.78 -1.21
CA ILE A 146 7.03 3.46 -2.64
C ILE A 146 5.60 3.80 -3.06
N MET A 147 5.43 4.62 -4.08
CA MET A 147 4.11 5.06 -4.55
C MET A 147 3.74 4.41 -5.88
N LEU A 148 2.60 3.73 -5.92
CA LEU A 148 1.99 3.15 -7.10
C LEU A 148 0.68 3.89 -7.37
N HIS A 149 0.51 4.48 -8.55
CA HIS A 149 -0.69 5.24 -8.90
C HIS A 149 -1.54 4.47 -9.90
N ALA A 150 -2.67 3.95 -9.43
CA ALA A 150 -3.60 3.15 -10.21
C ALA A 150 -4.37 4.01 -11.21
N GLU A 151 -4.45 3.55 -12.45
CA GLU A 151 -5.21 4.19 -13.52
C GLU A 151 -6.72 3.94 -13.42
N ASN A 152 -7.09 2.73 -12.96
CA ASN A 152 -8.46 2.22 -12.94
C ASN A 152 -8.66 1.19 -11.81
N ALA A 153 -9.83 0.58 -11.72
CA ALA A 153 -10.13 -0.40 -10.68
C ALA A 153 -9.32 -1.71 -10.82
N GLN A 154 -8.93 -2.08 -12.05
CA GLN A 154 -8.06 -3.25 -12.26
C GLN A 154 -6.66 -3.01 -11.67
N ASP A 155 -6.08 -1.86 -11.96
CA ASP A 155 -4.78 -1.49 -11.40
C ASP A 155 -4.83 -1.38 -9.87
N LEU A 156 -5.88 -0.75 -9.33
CA LEU A 156 -6.07 -0.65 -7.88
C LEU A 156 -6.09 -2.04 -7.22
N HIS A 157 -6.84 -2.99 -7.79
CA HIS A 157 -6.87 -4.37 -7.33
C HIS A 157 -5.50 -5.04 -7.41
N ASP A 158 -4.86 -4.96 -8.58
CA ASP A 158 -3.61 -5.66 -8.86
C ASP A 158 -2.43 -5.05 -8.12
N PHE A 159 -2.37 -3.72 -8.01
CA PHE A 159 -1.30 -3.04 -7.27
C PHE A 159 -1.38 -3.35 -5.77
N LEU A 160 -2.58 -3.41 -5.18
CA LEU A 160 -2.74 -3.82 -3.78
C LEU A 160 -2.22 -5.24 -3.54
N LEU A 161 -2.49 -6.19 -4.43
CA LEU A 161 -1.98 -7.55 -4.31
C LEU A 161 -0.45 -7.61 -4.51
N LYS A 162 0.06 -6.89 -5.50
CA LYS A 162 1.49 -6.87 -5.86
C LYS A 162 2.33 -6.04 -4.90
N ALA A 163 1.72 -5.11 -4.16
CA ALA A 163 2.39 -4.29 -3.16
C ALA A 163 2.99 -5.12 -2.03
N TYR A 164 2.30 -6.19 -1.57
CA TYR A 164 2.81 -7.05 -0.50
C TYR A 164 4.12 -7.75 -0.87
N PRO A 165 4.22 -8.53 -1.97
CA PRO A 165 5.48 -9.15 -2.32
C PRO A 165 6.60 -8.15 -2.68
N ILE A 166 6.29 -6.90 -3.03
CA ILE A 166 7.31 -5.84 -3.18
C ILE A 166 7.78 -5.35 -1.81
N ALA A 167 6.84 -4.98 -0.93
CA ALA A 167 7.15 -4.45 0.38
C ALA A 167 7.89 -5.45 1.29
N GLU A 168 7.54 -6.73 1.18
CA GLU A 168 8.02 -7.81 2.06
C GLU A 168 9.38 -8.41 1.65
N GLN A 169 9.96 -8.00 0.51
CA GLN A 169 11.31 -8.43 0.15
C GLN A 169 12.32 -7.98 1.19
N THR A 170 13.20 -8.89 1.62
CA THR A 170 14.21 -8.62 2.66
C THR A 170 15.06 -7.39 2.34
N GLU A 171 15.43 -7.23 1.07
CA GLU A 171 16.27 -6.12 0.61
C GLU A 171 15.50 -4.79 0.56
N VAL A 172 14.18 -4.84 0.35
CA VAL A 172 13.29 -3.66 0.24
C VAL A 172 12.77 -3.27 1.60
N HIS A 173 11.84 -4.03 2.12
CA HIS A 173 11.24 -3.95 3.44
C HIS A 173 10.89 -2.51 3.88
N ILE A 174 10.13 -1.80 3.04
CA ILE A 174 9.59 -0.45 3.29
C ILE A 174 8.12 -0.40 2.86
N PRO A 175 7.35 0.59 3.32
CA PRO A 175 5.94 0.68 2.98
C PRO A 175 5.70 0.95 1.49
N VAL A 176 4.59 0.43 0.99
CA VAL A 176 4.06 0.70 -0.35
C VAL A 176 2.68 1.35 -0.24
N GLY A 177 2.54 2.52 -0.82
CA GLY A 177 1.28 3.23 -0.99
C GLY A 177 0.69 2.97 -2.37
N VAL A 178 -0.57 2.55 -2.42
CA VAL A 178 -1.33 2.43 -3.67
C VAL A 178 -2.33 3.57 -3.73
N PHE A 179 -2.14 4.47 -4.68
CA PHE A 179 -2.96 5.66 -4.88
C PHE A 179 -4.01 5.42 -5.94
N ALA A 180 -5.21 5.91 -5.71
CA ALA A 180 -6.31 5.85 -6.67
C ALA A 180 -7.13 7.13 -6.60
N ASP A 181 -7.49 7.68 -7.75
CA ASP A 181 -8.30 8.89 -7.87
C ASP A 181 -9.68 8.66 -7.25
N GLY A 182 -9.97 9.39 -6.17
CA GLY A 182 -11.22 9.31 -5.44
C GLY A 182 -12.41 9.57 -6.33
N PHE A 183 -13.52 8.85 -6.11
CA PHE A 183 -14.73 8.80 -6.94
C PHE A 183 -14.53 8.28 -8.36
N PHE A 184 -13.54 8.75 -9.11
CA PHE A 184 -13.33 8.30 -10.48
C PHE A 184 -12.95 6.82 -10.54
N VAL A 185 -12.01 6.38 -9.72
CA VAL A 185 -11.67 4.97 -9.63
C VAL A 185 -12.54 4.25 -8.58
N THR A 186 -12.72 4.85 -7.40
CA THR A 186 -13.32 4.15 -6.26
C THR A 186 -14.81 3.85 -6.44
N HIS A 187 -15.58 4.69 -7.15
CA HIS A 187 -17.05 4.60 -7.25
C HIS A 187 -17.54 4.26 -8.66
N THR A 188 -16.68 4.33 -9.68
CA THR A 188 -17.03 3.89 -11.04
C THR A 188 -17.02 2.36 -11.10
N ARG A 189 -18.00 1.78 -11.80
CA ARG A 189 -18.07 0.34 -12.03
C ARG A 189 -17.34 -0.01 -13.32
N GLU A 190 -16.50 -1.02 -13.24
CA GLU A 190 -15.72 -1.54 -14.34
C GLU A 190 -15.70 -3.07 -14.31
N THR A 191 -15.42 -3.70 -15.44
CA THR A 191 -15.15 -5.13 -15.47
C THR A 191 -13.67 -5.36 -15.21
N ILE A 192 -13.36 -5.96 -14.07
CA ILE A 192 -11.98 -6.33 -13.72
C ILE A 192 -11.82 -7.85 -13.68
N GLN A 193 -10.59 -8.31 -13.78
CA GLN A 193 -10.20 -9.71 -13.72
C GLN A 193 -9.66 -10.04 -12.33
N VAL A 194 -10.29 -10.95 -11.60
CA VAL A 194 -9.88 -11.35 -10.26
C VAL A 194 -9.44 -12.81 -10.20
N ALA A 195 -8.48 -13.14 -9.36
CA ALA A 195 -8.10 -14.53 -9.10
C ALA A 195 -9.24 -15.28 -8.39
N PRO A 196 -9.29 -16.61 -8.44
CA PRO A 196 -10.26 -17.40 -7.67
C PRO A 196 -10.25 -17.05 -6.19
N VAL A 197 -11.43 -17.06 -5.55
CA VAL A 197 -11.62 -16.60 -4.15
C VAL A 197 -10.95 -17.50 -3.11
N ASP A 198 -10.72 -18.76 -3.45
CA ASP A 198 -10.03 -19.76 -2.63
C ASP A 198 -8.50 -19.62 -2.67
N MET A 199 -7.96 -18.91 -3.65
CA MET A 199 -6.53 -18.62 -3.74
C MET A 199 -6.15 -17.43 -2.88
N LYS A 200 -5.02 -17.55 -2.18
CA LYS A 200 -4.44 -16.49 -1.37
C LYS A 200 -2.93 -16.37 -1.59
N LEU A 201 -2.43 -15.15 -1.43
CA LEU A 201 -1.00 -14.93 -1.32
C LEU A 201 -0.40 -15.77 -0.17
N PRO A 202 0.89 -16.18 -0.28
CA PRO A 202 1.60 -16.78 0.83
C PRO A 202 1.52 -15.90 2.09
N PRO A 203 1.55 -16.48 3.29
CA PRO A 203 1.61 -15.70 4.51
C PRO A 203 2.92 -14.91 4.57
N TYR A 204 2.88 -13.75 5.21
CA TYR A 204 4.09 -12.99 5.50
C TYR A 204 4.98 -13.75 6.48
N ASN A 205 6.28 -13.77 6.21
CA ASN A 205 7.27 -14.28 7.15
C ASN A 205 8.06 -13.12 7.77
N PRO A 206 7.70 -12.68 8.99
CA PRO A 206 8.34 -11.53 9.62
C PRO A 206 9.80 -11.77 10.01
N TYR A 207 10.23 -13.01 10.10
CA TYR A 207 11.61 -13.37 10.49
C TYR A 207 12.63 -13.21 9.35
N THR A 208 12.18 -12.92 8.13
CA THR A 208 13.05 -12.52 7.02
C THR A 208 13.34 -11.02 6.99
N ALA A 209 12.73 -10.25 7.89
CA ALA A 209 12.92 -8.81 7.96
C ALA A 209 14.37 -8.41 8.25
N PRO A 210 14.90 -7.34 7.65
CA PRO A 210 16.26 -6.85 7.92
C PRO A 210 16.42 -6.31 9.35
N VAL A 211 15.30 -5.95 9.98
CA VAL A 211 15.24 -5.54 11.39
C VAL A 211 14.31 -6.51 12.11
N PRO A 212 14.74 -7.16 13.19
CA PRO A 212 13.92 -8.12 13.90
C PRO A 212 12.59 -7.56 14.38
N VAL A 213 11.56 -8.37 14.32
CA VAL A 213 10.23 -8.03 14.85
C VAL A 213 10.25 -7.94 16.38
N MET A 214 9.22 -7.32 16.95
CA MET A 214 9.00 -7.31 18.39
C MET A 214 8.43 -8.67 18.82
N ASP A 215 9.34 -9.60 19.13
CA ASP A 215 9.03 -10.94 19.62
C ASP A 215 9.77 -11.14 20.96
N MET A 216 9.02 -10.96 22.06
CA MET A 216 9.56 -10.99 23.42
C MET A 216 10.10 -12.38 23.84
N GLU A 217 9.67 -13.45 23.17
CA GLU A 217 10.07 -14.81 23.49
C GLU A 217 11.36 -15.22 22.77
N ASN A 218 11.54 -14.80 21.51
CA ASN A 218 12.57 -15.32 20.63
C ASN A 218 13.66 -14.28 20.27
N VAL A 219 13.41 -12.98 20.46
CA VAL A 219 14.33 -11.91 20.05
C VAL A 219 14.69 -11.04 21.26
N PRO A 220 16.00 -10.84 21.55
CA PRO A 220 16.41 -9.92 22.60
C PRO A 220 15.88 -8.50 22.34
N ILE A 221 15.33 -7.84 23.36
CA ILE A 221 14.73 -6.49 23.28
C ILE A 221 15.64 -5.51 22.55
N ARG A 222 16.94 -5.53 22.80
CA ARG A 222 17.95 -4.66 22.16
C ARG A 222 18.09 -4.87 20.64
N GLN A 223 17.53 -5.96 20.09
CA GLN A 223 17.57 -6.30 18.67
C GLN A 223 16.22 -6.11 17.99
N MET A 224 15.17 -5.86 18.79
CA MET A 224 13.84 -5.67 18.25
C MET A 224 13.76 -4.38 17.43
N ARG A 225 12.85 -4.40 16.48
CA ARG A 225 12.49 -3.23 15.69
C ARG A 225 11.89 -2.16 16.59
N ASP A 226 12.56 -1.01 16.65
CA ASP A 226 12.07 0.15 17.41
C ASP A 226 12.40 1.44 16.62
N PRO A 227 11.40 2.16 16.14
CA PRO A 227 11.59 3.40 15.40
C PRO A 227 12.06 4.55 16.29
N PHE A 228 11.95 4.41 17.61
CA PHE A 228 12.22 5.48 18.57
C PHE A 228 13.53 5.28 19.37
N VAL A 229 14.23 4.16 19.17
CA VAL A 229 15.50 3.95 19.89
C VAL A 229 16.55 4.92 19.41
N MET A 230 16.76 5.92 20.23
CA MET A 230 17.94 6.76 20.16
C MET A 230 19.13 6.03 20.80
N LYS A 231 20.00 5.45 19.97
CA LYS A 231 21.16 4.65 20.42
C LYS A 231 22.18 5.43 21.28
N SER A 232 22.08 6.73 21.35
CA SER A 232 22.90 7.59 22.25
C SER A 232 22.32 8.98 22.31
N ASN A 233 22.78 9.79 23.28
CA ASN A 233 22.44 11.22 23.41
C ASN A 233 22.89 12.09 22.20
N PHE A 234 23.49 11.49 21.20
CA PHE A 234 23.86 12.08 19.94
C PHE A 234 23.19 11.33 18.78
N VAL A 235 21.91 11.61 18.56
CA VAL A 235 21.39 11.47 17.21
C VAL A 235 22.06 12.58 16.41
N SER A 236 23.26 12.29 15.92
CA SER A 236 23.96 13.23 15.08
C SER A 236 23.21 13.38 13.76
N TYR A 237 23.31 14.55 13.12
CA TYR A 237 22.88 14.77 11.75
C TYR A 237 23.39 13.66 10.81
N ALA A 238 24.59 13.14 11.04
CA ALA A 238 25.15 12.04 10.27
C ALA A 238 24.36 10.73 10.43
N ALA A 239 23.86 10.42 11.62
CA ALA A 239 23.02 9.23 11.83
C ALA A 239 21.67 9.37 11.11
N HIS A 240 21.07 10.55 11.12
CA HIS A 240 19.82 10.82 10.38
C HIS A 240 20.03 10.76 8.87
N ALA A 241 21.10 11.37 8.36
CA ALA A 241 21.42 11.32 6.94
C ALA A 241 21.72 9.89 6.45
N SER A 242 22.45 9.11 7.24
CA SER A 242 22.72 7.70 6.96
C SER A 242 21.43 6.86 6.90
N TRP A 243 20.49 7.15 7.79
CA TRP A 243 19.21 6.49 7.82
C TRP A 243 18.35 6.84 6.58
N GLN A 244 18.27 8.11 6.19
CA GLN A 244 17.59 8.51 4.95
C GLN A 244 18.20 7.83 3.73
N GLN A 245 19.54 7.76 3.64
CA GLN A 245 20.24 7.07 2.57
C GLN A 245 19.87 5.59 2.51
N GLU A 246 19.73 4.91 3.65
CA GLU A 246 19.34 3.50 3.68
C GLU A 246 17.89 3.29 3.22
N VAL A 247 16.96 4.18 3.56
CA VAL A 247 15.58 4.13 3.07
C VAL A 247 15.53 4.34 1.55
N MET A 248 16.27 5.32 1.03
CA MET A 248 16.38 5.54 -0.42
C MET A 248 17.01 4.36 -1.14
N ALA A 249 18.06 3.78 -0.58
CA ALA A 249 18.70 2.59 -1.13
C ALA A 249 17.74 1.38 -1.14
N ALA A 250 16.90 1.23 -0.11
CA ALA A 250 15.86 0.21 -0.08
C ALA A 250 14.82 0.42 -1.17
N ALA A 251 14.40 1.66 -1.41
CA ALA A 251 13.48 1.99 -2.50
C ALA A 251 14.11 1.68 -3.88
N GLU A 252 15.39 1.97 -4.09
CA GLU A 252 16.09 1.60 -5.32
C GLU A 252 16.16 0.08 -5.51
N ARG A 253 16.38 -0.68 -4.43
CA ARG A 253 16.36 -2.15 -4.47
C ARG A 253 14.97 -2.73 -4.81
N ALA A 254 13.90 -1.94 -4.73
CA ALA A 254 12.57 -2.37 -5.16
C ALA A 254 12.41 -2.45 -6.70
N ARG A 255 13.24 -1.75 -7.49
CA ARG A 255 13.12 -1.68 -8.97
C ARG A 255 13.00 -3.04 -9.65
N PRO A 256 13.84 -4.05 -9.40
CA PRO A 256 13.69 -5.35 -10.04
C PRO A 256 12.39 -6.06 -9.68
N PHE A 257 11.88 -5.88 -8.45
CA PHE A 257 10.59 -6.44 -8.04
C PHE A 257 9.42 -5.69 -8.69
N ILE A 258 9.49 -4.37 -8.80
CA ILE A 258 8.52 -3.55 -9.54
C ILE A 258 8.49 -4.01 -11.01
N SER A 259 9.65 -4.19 -11.63
CA SER A 259 9.72 -4.71 -13.01
C SER A 259 9.12 -6.12 -13.12
N LYS A 260 9.39 -6.99 -12.17
CA LYS A 260 8.83 -8.35 -12.13
C LYS A 260 7.31 -8.37 -12.03
N TYR A 261 6.72 -7.56 -11.15
CA TYR A 261 5.29 -7.61 -10.85
C TYR A 261 4.45 -6.63 -11.66
N LEU A 262 5.02 -5.50 -12.06
CA LEU A 262 4.30 -4.38 -12.68
C LEU A 262 4.79 -4.04 -14.10
N GLY A 263 5.82 -4.73 -14.60
CA GLY A 263 6.41 -4.46 -15.92
C GLY A 263 7.42 -3.32 -15.92
N GLY A 264 7.47 -2.49 -14.91
CA GLY A 264 8.41 -1.36 -14.79
C GLY A 264 7.85 -0.20 -13.98
N LEU A 265 8.63 0.87 -13.87
CA LEU A 265 8.22 2.11 -13.19
C LEU A 265 7.38 3.02 -14.09
N VAL A 266 7.58 2.92 -15.39
CA VAL A 266 6.92 3.76 -16.40
C VAL A 266 6.62 2.89 -17.61
N GLU A 267 5.42 2.99 -18.12
CA GLU A 267 5.04 2.46 -19.42
C GLU A 267 5.26 3.54 -20.47
N VAL A 268 5.87 3.21 -21.60
CA VAL A 268 6.14 4.14 -22.69
C VAL A 268 5.40 3.67 -23.93
N GLU A 269 4.46 4.47 -24.40
CA GLU A 269 3.79 4.30 -25.68
C GLU A 269 4.41 5.24 -26.72
N ASN A 270 4.60 4.75 -27.96
CA ASN A 270 5.16 5.50 -29.07
C ASN A 270 6.50 6.21 -28.74
N PRO A 271 7.58 5.45 -28.44
CA PRO A 271 8.84 6.01 -28.00
C PRO A 271 9.51 6.97 -29.01
N ASP A 272 9.13 6.90 -30.29
CA ASP A 272 9.65 7.71 -31.37
C ASP A 272 8.84 9.01 -31.62
N ALA A 273 7.84 9.32 -30.78
CA ALA A 273 7.04 10.52 -30.92
C ALA A 273 7.84 11.82 -30.64
N GLU A 274 7.61 12.86 -31.42
CA GLU A 274 8.27 14.17 -31.25
C GLU A 274 7.85 14.88 -29.94
N VAL A 275 6.67 14.57 -29.44
CA VAL A 275 6.12 15.14 -28.21
C VAL A 275 5.66 13.99 -27.29
N MET A 276 6.10 14.04 -26.05
CA MET A 276 5.75 13.05 -25.04
C MET A 276 4.90 13.68 -23.93
N ILE A 277 3.81 13.03 -23.57
CA ILE A 277 2.97 13.38 -22.41
C ILE A 277 3.35 12.43 -21.26
N VAL A 278 3.74 12.99 -20.12
CA VAL A 278 4.00 12.23 -18.90
C VAL A 278 2.81 12.40 -17.97
N THR A 279 2.17 11.30 -17.59
CA THR A 279 0.93 11.32 -16.80
C THR A 279 0.83 10.10 -15.89
N SER A 280 -0.10 10.12 -14.94
CA SER A 280 -0.37 9.01 -14.02
C SER A 280 -1.83 9.01 -13.58
N GLY A 281 -2.30 7.91 -12.95
CA GLY A 281 -3.69 7.77 -12.51
C GLY A 281 -4.67 7.77 -13.68
N THR A 282 -5.90 8.24 -13.45
CA THR A 282 -6.96 8.28 -14.47
C THR A 282 -6.62 9.12 -15.71
N ALA A 283 -5.66 10.05 -15.59
CA ALA A 283 -5.22 10.84 -16.74
C ALA A 283 -4.50 9.99 -17.81
N VAL A 284 -4.01 8.80 -17.47
CA VAL A 284 -3.40 7.84 -18.43
C VAL A 284 -4.45 7.37 -19.43
N SER A 285 -5.60 6.87 -18.96
CA SER A 285 -6.71 6.43 -19.84
C SER A 285 -7.17 7.54 -20.79
N ILE A 286 -7.32 8.76 -20.25
CA ILE A 286 -7.73 9.93 -21.05
C ILE A 286 -6.70 10.25 -22.14
N SER A 287 -5.41 10.14 -21.82
CA SER A 287 -4.32 10.40 -22.76
C SER A 287 -4.26 9.36 -23.87
N ARG A 288 -4.47 8.07 -23.54
CA ARG A 288 -4.52 6.97 -24.51
C ARG A 288 -5.68 7.10 -25.50
N ASP A 289 -6.86 7.49 -25.02
CA ASP A 289 -8.04 7.64 -25.88
C ASP A 289 -7.90 8.79 -26.88
N ARG A 290 -7.17 9.85 -26.52
CA ARG A 290 -6.94 11.00 -27.39
C ARG A 290 -5.74 10.88 -28.33
N GLY A 291 -4.87 9.92 -28.08
CA GLY A 291 -3.69 9.61 -28.92
C GLY A 291 -3.99 8.63 -30.07
N ARG A 292 -5.25 8.19 -30.17
CA ARG A 292 -5.78 7.36 -31.27
C ARG A 292 -6.60 8.24 -32.23
#